data_23379eae25884e5a2c5c90493d9cdf2c
#
_entry.id   23379eae25884e5a2c5c90493d9cdf2c
#
_cell.length_a   1.000
_cell.length_b   1.000
_cell.length_c   1.000
_cell.angle_alpha   90.00
_cell.angle_beta   90.00
_cell.angle_gamma   90.00
#
_symmetry.space_group_name_H-M   'P 1'
#
loop_
_entity.id
_entity.type
_entity.pdbx_description
1 polymer ?
#
loop_
_entity_poly.entity_id
_entity_poly.type
_entity_poly.pdbx_seq_one_letter_code
_entity_poly.pdbx_strand_id
1 'polypeptide(L)'
;MFYYLNGTIDIIDDARVAIDCGGVGYLVYTGLHTRKQLKDGEKVKLYTYASIGEDKFDIYGFLTKEEIDLFCALLDVSGVGAKSAASLLSMPPDTVIRAIISGDHKTIQKAQGIGAKASQRIVLELKNKFKGYKFDDDTERDGAPVFLQGSRFEEARDALTALGFTLQQAEGVLSGMDTEKLSVEEIIRRSLKELMR
;
A
#
# COMPACT_ATOMS: atom_id res chain seq x y z
N MET A 1 -3.23 17.72 -5.54
CA MET A 1 -2.97 16.56 -4.69
C MET A 1 -1.48 16.49 -4.42
N PHE A 2 -1.06 16.29 -3.18
CA PHE A 2 0.36 16.18 -2.84
C PHE A 2 0.76 14.71 -2.90
N TYR A 3 1.78 14.37 -3.68
CA TYR A 3 2.30 13.01 -3.78
C TYR A 3 3.31 12.70 -2.68
N TYR A 4 4.13 13.69 -2.35
CA TYR A 4 5.05 13.65 -1.21
C TYR A 4 5.36 15.07 -0.73
N LEU A 5 5.80 15.16 0.51
CA LEU A 5 6.43 16.33 1.09
C LEU A 5 7.91 16.00 1.33
N ASN A 6 8.79 16.90 0.95
CA ASN A 6 10.24 16.77 1.19
C ASN A 6 10.73 18.03 1.90
N GLY A 7 11.13 17.88 3.14
CA GLY A 7 11.46 19.02 3.99
C GLY A 7 12.18 18.60 5.27
N THR A 8 12.14 19.49 6.26
CA THR A 8 12.73 19.27 7.57
C THR A 8 11.64 19.13 8.62
N ILE A 9 11.74 18.15 9.49
CA ILE A 9 10.80 17.99 10.61
C ILE A 9 11.04 19.14 11.60
N ASP A 10 9.98 19.88 11.92
CA ASP A 10 9.98 21.03 12.81
C ASP A 10 9.36 20.68 14.18
N ILE A 11 8.28 19.90 14.18
CA ILE A 11 7.57 19.49 15.39
C ILE A 11 7.12 18.03 15.26
N ILE A 12 7.24 17.29 16.37
CA ILE A 12 6.69 15.93 16.50
C ILE A 12 5.73 15.92 17.68
N ASP A 13 4.42 15.79 17.39
CA ASP A 13 3.34 15.64 18.38
C ASP A 13 2.91 14.16 18.53
N ASP A 14 1.95 13.90 19.43
CA ASP A 14 1.42 12.55 19.69
C ASP A 14 0.76 11.86 18.48
N ALA A 15 0.26 12.59 17.51
CA ALA A 15 -0.42 12.05 16.33
C ALA A 15 0.01 12.68 15.01
N ARG A 16 0.83 13.74 15.05
CA ARG A 16 1.15 14.59 13.90
C ARG A 16 2.60 15.00 13.93
N VAL A 17 3.09 15.35 12.76
CA VAL A 17 4.37 16.03 12.60
C VAL A 17 4.19 17.29 11.78
N ALA A 18 4.94 18.34 12.07
CA ALA A 18 5.06 19.49 11.18
C ALA A 18 6.33 19.31 10.34
N ILE A 19 6.20 19.45 9.02
CA ILE A 19 7.32 19.39 8.08
C ILE A 19 7.45 20.74 7.38
N ASP A 20 8.60 21.39 7.52
CA ASP A 20 8.90 22.63 6.80
C ASP A 20 9.43 22.29 5.40
N CYS A 21 8.70 22.76 4.39
CA CYS A 21 9.06 22.65 2.99
C CYS A 21 9.36 24.04 2.40
N GLY A 22 10.52 24.57 2.73
CA GLY A 22 10.98 25.86 2.20
C GLY A 22 10.22 27.07 2.74
N GLY A 23 9.93 27.08 4.04
CA GLY A 23 9.22 28.15 4.74
C GLY A 23 7.70 27.96 4.79
N VAL A 24 7.18 26.83 4.33
CA VAL A 24 5.78 26.43 4.50
C VAL A 24 5.71 25.19 5.38
N GLY A 25 5.12 25.33 6.58
CA GLY A 25 4.91 24.22 7.52
C GLY A 25 3.63 23.45 7.17
N TYR A 26 3.77 22.16 6.86
CA TYR A 26 2.65 21.25 6.64
C TYR A 26 2.44 20.38 7.88
N LEU A 27 1.19 20.36 8.38
CA LEU A 27 0.80 19.47 9.46
C LEU A 27 0.36 18.12 8.88
N VAL A 28 1.08 17.05 9.24
CA VAL A 28 0.92 15.71 8.67
C VAL A 28 0.58 14.71 9.76
N TYR A 29 -0.51 13.98 9.59
CA TYR A 29 -0.87 12.86 10.46
C TYR A 29 0.00 11.64 10.13
N THR A 30 0.60 11.02 11.13
CA THR A 30 1.44 9.83 10.97
C THR A 30 1.08 8.77 12.00
N GLY A 31 1.23 7.50 11.63
CA GLY A 31 1.14 6.39 12.56
C GLY A 31 2.28 6.40 13.57
N LEU A 32 2.10 5.73 14.71
CA LEU A 32 3.13 5.64 15.75
C LEU A 32 4.42 4.97 15.20
N HIS A 33 4.28 3.99 14.31
CA HIS A 33 5.43 3.31 13.69
C HIS A 33 6.31 4.28 12.91
N THR A 34 5.72 5.05 12.00
CA THR A 34 6.39 6.10 11.21
C THR A 34 7.01 7.17 12.14
N ARG A 35 6.23 7.66 13.11
CA ARG A 35 6.64 8.73 14.00
C ARG A 35 7.85 8.40 14.87
N LYS A 36 7.97 7.15 15.33
CA LYS A 36 9.14 6.68 16.10
C LYS A 36 10.46 6.69 15.31
N GLN A 37 10.38 6.73 14.00
CA GLN A 37 11.55 6.76 13.11
C GLN A 37 11.96 8.18 12.73
N LEU A 38 11.11 9.18 13.02
CA LEU A 38 11.38 10.58 12.72
C LEU A 38 12.10 11.27 13.89
N LYS A 39 12.96 12.22 13.55
CA LYS A 39 13.68 13.05 14.51
C LYS A 39 13.45 14.53 14.18
N ASP A 40 13.39 15.34 15.23
CA ASP A 40 13.34 16.79 15.12
C ASP A 40 14.58 17.32 14.38
N GLY A 41 14.38 18.28 13.46
CA GLY A 41 15.44 18.84 12.62
C GLY A 41 15.93 17.93 11.49
N GLU A 42 15.40 16.72 11.33
CA GLU A 42 15.82 15.78 10.29
C GLU A 42 15.18 16.12 8.94
N LYS A 43 15.97 16.02 7.86
CA LYS A 43 15.45 16.10 6.49
C LYS A 43 14.81 14.77 6.12
N VAL A 44 13.55 14.81 5.72
CA VAL A 44 12.77 13.62 5.41
C VAL A 44 11.90 13.82 4.17
N LYS A 45 11.60 12.73 3.49
CA LYS A 45 10.57 12.65 2.47
C LYS A 45 9.43 11.81 2.99
N LEU A 46 8.24 12.40 3.10
CA LEU A 46 7.01 11.69 3.46
C LEU A 46 6.12 11.55 2.22
N TYR A 47 5.76 10.33 1.87
CA TYR A 47 4.71 10.07 0.89
C TYR A 47 3.37 10.42 1.52
N THR A 48 2.50 11.10 0.78
CA THR A 48 1.33 11.74 1.39
C THR A 48 0.02 11.36 0.71
N TYR A 49 -0.99 11.19 1.52
CA TYR A 49 -2.38 11.08 1.12
C TYR A 49 -3.17 12.28 1.67
N ALA A 50 -3.85 13.02 0.80
CA ALA A 50 -4.70 14.13 1.19
C ALA A 50 -6.16 13.65 1.32
N SER A 51 -6.69 13.71 2.54
CA SER A 51 -8.10 13.44 2.84
C SER A 51 -8.86 14.77 2.85
N ILE A 52 -9.65 15.01 1.82
CA ILE A 52 -10.39 16.24 1.63
C ILE A 52 -11.87 15.97 1.91
N GLY A 53 -12.48 16.71 2.83
CA GLY A 53 -13.89 16.72 3.13
C GLY A 53 -14.43 18.14 3.06
N GLU A 54 -15.74 18.32 3.30
CA GLU A 54 -16.39 19.64 3.24
C GLU A 54 -15.72 20.67 4.17
N ASP A 55 -15.36 20.25 5.39
CA ASP A 55 -14.76 21.13 6.42
C ASP A 55 -13.37 20.69 6.86
N LYS A 56 -12.73 19.74 6.15
CA LYS A 56 -11.46 19.13 6.58
C LYS A 56 -10.51 18.93 5.41
N PHE A 57 -9.27 19.29 5.68
CA PHE A 57 -8.15 19.01 4.82
C PHE A 57 -7.03 18.38 5.68
N ASP A 58 -7.03 17.06 5.74
CA ASP A 58 -6.06 16.30 6.51
C ASP A 58 -5.01 15.68 5.57
N ILE A 59 -3.73 15.82 5.89
CA ILE A 59 -2.64 15.16 5.19
C ILE A 59 -2.15 14.01 6.05
N TYR A 60 -2.13 12.81 5.50
CA TYR A 60 -1.52 11.61 6.10
C TYR A 60 -0.17 11.36 5.46
N GLY A 61 0.87 11.06 6.25
CA GLY A 61 2.23 10.91 5.76
C GLY A 61 2.89 9.61 6.21
N PHE A 62 3.72 9.08 5.32
CA PHE A 62 4.36 7.77 5.43
C PHE A 62 5.81 7.85 4.96
N LEU A 63 6.72 7.09 5.57
CA LEU A 63 8.13 7.05 5.18
C LEU A 63 8.35 6.28 3.89
N THR A 64 7.55 5.25 3.65
CA THR A 64 7.75 4.37 2.51
C THR A 64 6.53 4.34 1.60
N LYS A 65 6.74 3.93 0.33
CA LYS A 65 5.63 3.71 -0.60
C LYS A 65 4.72 2.60 -0.12
N GLU A 66 5.30 1.65 0.50
CA GLU A 66 4.65 0.48 1.07
C GLU A 66 3.60 0.88 2.11
N GLU A 67 3.98 1.75 3.02
CA GLU A 67 3.05 2.25 4.03
C GLU A 67 1.86 2.96 3.40
N ILE A 68 2.10 3.84 2.40
CA ILE A 68 1.00 4.57 1.75
C ILE A 68 0.15 3.63 0.89
N ASP A 69 0.72 2.64 0.21
CA ASP A 69 -0.03 1.68 -0.59
C ASP A 69 -0.92 0.80 0.29
N LEU A 70 -0.40 0.33 1.44
CA LEU A 70 -1.21 -0.36 2.44
C LEU A 70 -2.33 0.54 2.99
N PHE A 71 -2.02 1.81 3.27
CA PHE A 71 -3.02 2.78 3.70
C PHE A 71 -4.14 2.96 2.67
N CYS A 72 -3.79 3.14 1.40
CA CYS A 72 -4.76 3.24 0.32
C CYS A 72 -5.60 1.96 0.19
N ALA A 73 -4.96 0.79 0.26
CA ALA A 73 -5.68 -0.48 0.23
C ALA A 73 -6.68 -0.63 1.39
N LEU A 74 -6.34 -0.12 2.57
CA LEU A 74 -7.25 -0.12 3.72
C LEU A 74 -8.44 0.84 3.51
N LEU A 75 -8.23 1.98 2.85
CA LEU A 75 -9.30 2.93 2.52
C LEU A 75 -10.31 2.37 1.52
N ASP A 76 -9.88 1.47 0.63
CA ASP A 76 -10.77 0.80 -0.33
C ASP A 76 -11.78 -0.11 0.38
N VAL A 77 -11.48 -0.55 1.62
CA VAL A 77 -12.36 -1.42 2.40
C VAL A 77 -13.53 -0.61 2.99
N SER A 78 -14.75 -1.00 2.63
CA SER A 78 -15.96 -0.32 3.14
C SER A 78 -16.04 -0.30 4.67
N GLY A 79 -16.19 0.89 5.22
CA GLY A 79 -16.25 1.14 6.66
C GLY A 79 -14.90 1.40 7.33
N VAL A 80 -13.81 1.50 6.55
CA VAL A 80 -12.49 1.92 7.04
C VAL A 80 -12.21 3.34 6.55
N GLY A 81 -12.13 4.27 7.48
CA GLY A 81 -11.78 5.67 7.20
C GLY A 81 -10.30 5.96 7.45
N ALA A 82 -9.83 7.13 7.00
CA ALA A 82 -8.42 7.53 7.07
C ALA A 82 -7.83 7.46 8.50
N LYS A 83 -8.59 7.87 9.53
CA LYS A 83 -8.14 7.77 10.92
C LYS A 83 -7.94 6.32 11.38
N SER A 84 -8.85 5.42 11.00
CA SER A 84 -8.77 3.99 11.35
C SER A 84 -7.63 3.30 10.62
N ALA A 85 -7.43 3.61 9.33
CA ALA A 85 -6.31 3.13 8.54
C ALA A 85 -4.96 3.60 9.11
N ALA A 86 -4.84 4.90 9.45
CA ALA A 86 -3.63 5.44 10.09
C ALA A 86 -3.37 4.83 11.49
N SER A 87 -4.43 4.55 12.25
CA SER A 87 -4.32 3.84 13.53
C SER A 87 -3.78 2.42 13.34
N LEU A 88 -4.21 1.71 12.30
CA LEU A 88 -3.70 0.37 11.98
C LEU A 88 -2.20 0.41 11.63
N LEU A 89 -1.77 1.43 10.89
CA LEU A 89 -0.36 1.68 10.55
C LEU A 89 0.47 2.28 11.71
N SER A 90 -0.09 2.31 12.92
CA SER A 90 0.72 2.45 14.15
C SER A 90 1.49 1.16 14.48
N MET A 91 1.10 0.04 13.90
CA MET A 91 1.87 -1.21 13.85
C MET A 91 2.78 -1.22 12.59
N PRO A 92 3.89 -1.97 12.61
CA PRO A 92 4.69 -2.18 11.42
C PRO A 92 3.86 -2.73 10.25
N PRO A 93 4.07 -2.27 9.01
CA PRO A 93 3.33 -2.75 7.84
C PRO A 93 3.31 -4.27 7.69
N ASP A 94 4.46 -4.93 7.89
CA ASP A 94 4.59 -6.38 7.82
C ASP A 94 3.69 -7.10 8.83
N THR A 95 3.57 -6.56 10.05
CA THR A 95 2.68 -7.13 11.07
C THR A 95 1.23 -7.07 10.61
N VAL A 96 0.82 -5.94 10.00
CA VAL A 96 -0.54 -5.77 9.48
C VAL A 96 -0.80 -6.73 8.32
N ILE A 97 0.14 -6.81 7.36
CA ILE A 97 0.02 -7.68 6.20
C ILE A 97 0.01 -9.16 6.60
N ARG A 98 0.89 -9.58 7.53
CA ARG A 98 0.88 -10.95 8.09
C ARG A 98 -0.47 -11.28 8.73
N ALA A 99 -1.05 -10.36 9.51
CA ALA A 99 -2.36 -10.54 10.12
C ALA A 99 -3.47 -10.68 9.06
N ILE A 100 -3.42 -9.90 7.98
CA ILE A 100 -4.37 -10.00 6.86
C ILE A 100 -4.26 -11.37 6.17
N ILE A 101 -3.04 -11.80 5.81
CA ILE A 101 -2.79 -13.06 5.09
C ILE A 101 -3.19 -14.28 5.96
N SER A 102 -2.82 -14.26 7.25
CA SER A 102 -3.13 -15.36 8.18
C SER A 102 -4.59 -15.39 8.60
N GLY A 103 -5.35 -14.31 8.37
CA GLY A 103 -6.74 -14.21 8.81
C GLY A 103 -6.88 -13.78 10.28
N ASP A 104 -5.84 -13.20 10.88
CA ASP A 104 -5.84 -12.75 12.28
C ASP A 104 -6.55 -11.40 12.44
N HIS A 105 -7.87 -11.45 12.35
CA HIS A 105 -8.72 -10.27 12.58
C HIS A 105 -8.61 -9.70 14.01
N LYS A 106 -8.14 -10.49 15.00
CA LYS A 106 -7.96 -10.01 16.37
C LYS A 106 -6.82 -9.01 16.48
N THR A 107 -5.72 -9.23 15.75
CA THR A 107 -4.60 -8.28 15.67
C THR A 107 -5.04 -7.00 14.97
N ILE A 108 -5.79 -7.10 13.87
CA ILE A 108 -6.36 -5.95 13.16
C ILE A 108 -7.30 -5.13 14.06
N GLN A 109 -8.07 -5.80 14.92
CA GLN A 109 -9.03 -5.18 15.84
C GLN A 109 -8.38 -4.37 16.97
N LYS A 110 -7.08 -4.53 17.23
CA LYS A 110 -6.36 -3.72 18.23
C LYS A 110 -6.21 -2.26 17.82
N ALA A 111 -6.34 -1.95 16.52
CA ALA A 111 -6.27 -0.58 16.03
C ALA A 111 -7.52 0.20 16.43
N GLN A 112 -7.32 1.43 16.88
CA GLN A 112 -8.42 2.31 17.29
C GLN A 112 -9.34 2.61 16.10
N GLY A 113 -10.64 2.47 16.31
CA GLY A 113 -11.64 2.73 15.28
C GLY A 113 -11.90 1.54 14.35
N ILE A 114 -11.30 0.35 14.59
CA ILE A 114 -11.56 -0.86 13.83
C ILE A 114 -12.30 -1.87 14.73
N GLY A 115 -13.58 -2.05 14.46
CA GLY A 115 -14.43 -3.03 15.15
C GLY A 115 -14.35 -4.43 14.51
N ALA A 116 -15.07 -5.39 15.12
CA ALA A 116 -15.09 -6.79 14.66
C ALA A 116 -15.52 -6.94 13.19
N LYS A 117 -16.56 -6.20 12.77
CA LYS A 117 -17.05 -6.26 11.39
C LYS A 117 -16.03 -5.69 10.38
N ALA A 118 -15.40 -4.55 10.73
CA ALA A 118 -14.40 -3.93 9.88
C ALA A 118 -13.13 -4.80 9.77
N SER A 119 -12.64 -5.38 10.87
CA SER A 119 -11.47 -6.25 10.86
C SER A 119 -11.68 -7.52 10.03
N GLN A 120 -12.87 -8.15 10.12
CA GLN A 120 -13.20 -9.30 9.28
C GLN A 120 -13.26 -8.94 7.80
N ARG A 121 -13.82 -7.77 7.48
CA ARG A 121 -13.90 -7.26 6.10
C ARG A 121 -12.51 -6.94 5.54
N ILE A 122 -11.64 -6.29 6.31
CA ILE A 122 -10.24 -6.03 5.92
C ILE A 122 -9.55 -7.34 5.54
N VAL A 123 -9.64 -8.36 6.39
CA VAL A 123 -9.05 -9.66 6.11
C VAL A 123 -9.64 -10.28 4.84
N LEU A 124 -10.96 -10.28 4.70
CA LEU A 124 -11.64 -10.91 3.57
C LEU A 124 -11.27 -10.25 2.23
N GLU A 125 -11.32 -8.92 2.19
CA GLU A 125 -11.12 -8.15 0.95
C GLU A 125 -9.65 -8.04 0.57
N LEU A 126 -8.74 -7.93 1.56
CA LEU A 126 -7.32 -7.70 1.28
C LEU A 126 -6.44 -8.96 1.28
N LYS A 127 -6.93 -10.10 1.77
CA LYS A 127 -6.14 -11.35 1.82
C LYS A 127 -5.58 -11.73 0.45
N ASN A 128 -6.38 -11.65 -0.60
CA ASN A 128 -5.95 -11.99 -1.95
C ASN A 128 -5.00 -10.94 -2.53
N LYS A 129 -5.21 -9.65 -2.21
CA LYS A 129 -4.36 -8.53 -2.65
C LYS A 129 -2.92 -8.66 -2.12
N PHE A 130 -2.76 -9.19 -0.91
CA PHE A 130 -1.45 -9.39 -0.28
C PHE A 130 -0.92 -10.83 -0.36
N LYS A 131 -1.61 -11.74 -1.05
CA LYS A 131 -1.15 -13.09 -1.28
C LYS A 131 0.10 -13.06 -2.19
N GLY A 132 1.24 -13.41 -1.65
CA GLY A 132 2.53 -13.33 -2.36
C GLY A 132 3.40 -12.13 -1.97
N TYR A 133 2.96 -11.35 -0.99
CA TYR A 133 3.80 -10.33 -0.38
C TYR A 133 5.07 -10.95 0.19
N LYS A 134 6.24 -10.41 -0.18
CA LYS A 134 7.54 -10.84 0.33
C LYS A 134 7.88 -10.03 1.57
N PHE A 135 8.17 -10.71 2.66
CA PHE A 135 8.60 -10.09 3.90
C PHE A 135 10.13 -9.94 3.92
N ASP A 136 10.64 -8.89 4.57
CA ASP A 136 12.08 -8.59 4.63
C ASP A 136 12.91 -9.72 5.26
N ASP A 137 12.31 -10.61 6.04
CA ASP A 137 12.97 -11.78 6.62
C ASP A 137 13.35 -12.85 5.58
N ASP A 138 12.80 -12.78 4.36
CA ASP A 138 12.97 -13.79 3.31
C ASP A 138 14.07 -13.43 2.27
N THR A 139 14.73 -12.27 2.41
CA THR A 139 15.76 -11.85 1.44
C THR A 139 16.98 -11.23 2.10
N GLU A 140 18.17 -11.76 1.77
CA GLU A 140 19.44 -11.05 1.90
C GLU A 140 19.35 -9.72 1.15
N ARG A 141 19.76 -8.65 1.83
CA ARG A 141 19.63 -7.25 1.40
C ARG A 141 20.30 -7.02 0.05
N ASP A 142 19.50 -6.81 -0.99
CA ASP A 142 19.87 -5.97 -2.11
C ASP A 142 18.61 -5.41 -2.78
N GLY A 143 18.43 -4.09 -2.62
CA GLY A 143 17.50 -3.29 -3.43
C GLY A 143 16.04 -3.23 -2.93
N ALA A 144 15.54 -2.03 -2.89
CA ALA A 144 14.19 -1.55 -2.58
C ALA A 144 13.05 -2.59 -2.53
N PRO A 145 12.21 -2.58 -1.47
CA PRO A 145 11.06 -3.47 -1.36
C PRO A 145 10.10 -3.23 -2.53
N VAL A 146 9.83 -4.30 -3.26
CA VAL A 146 8.88 -4.30 -4.37
C VAL A 146 7.48 -4.38 -3.80
N PHE A 147 6.82 -3.23 -3.66
CA PHE A 147 5.40 -3.17 -3.40
C PHE A 147 4.60 -3.45 -4.64
N LEU A 148 3.79 -4.48 -4.53
CA LEU A 148 2.60 -4.75 -5.35
C LEU A 148 2.61 -4.11 -6.75
N GLN A 149 3.57 -4.44 -7.54
CA GLN A 149 3.21 -4.88 -8.86
C GLN A 149 2.47 -6.19 -8.60
N GLY A 150 1.18 -6.23 -8.85
CA GLY A 150 0.45 -7.45 -9.02
C GLY A 150 1.34 -8.39 -9.79
N SER A 151 1.47 -9.67 -9.42
CA SER A 151 2.48 -10.52 -10.06
C SER A 151 2.46 -10.20 -11.54
N ARG A 152 3.60 -10.14 -12.22
CA ARG A 152 3.66 -9.79 -13.65
C ARG A 152 2.58 -10.52 -14.44
N PHE A 153 2.12 -11.63 -13.89
CA PHE A 153 0.96 -12.38 -14.32
C PHE A 153 -0.35 -11.60 -14.14
N GLU A 154 -0.60 -10.97 -12.99
CA GLU A 154 -1.85 -10.22 -12.74
C GLU A 154 -1.88 -8.93 -13.55
N GLU A 155 -0.77 -8.23 -13.64
CA GLU A 155 -0.63 -7.02 -14.47
C GLU A 155 -0.87 -7.33 -15.96
N ALA A 156 -0.31 -8.44 -16.45
CA ALA A 156 -0.53 -8.89 -17.81
C ALA A 156 -1.97 -9.37 -18.04
N ARG A 157 -2.57 -10.08 -17.08
CA ARG A 157 -3.97 -10.52 -17.12
C ARG A 157 -4.93 -9.33 -17.19
N ASP A 158 -4.70 -8.32 -16.34
CA ASP A 158 -5.55 -7.13 -16.28
C ASP A 158 -5.42 -6.30 -17.58
N ALA A 159 -4.22 -6.21 -18.13
CA ALA A 159 -3.99 -5.58 -19.43
C ALA A 159 -4.68 -6.32 -20.58
N LEU A 160 -4.61 -7.65 -20.61
CA LEU A 160 -5.30 -8.46 -21.62
C LEU A 160 -6.83 -8.36 -21.51
N THR A 161 -7.36 -8.31 -20.30
CA THR A 161 -8.80 -8.08 -20.06
C THR A 161 -9.23 -6.68 -20.48
N ALA A 162 -8.42 -5.66 -20.25
CA ALA A 162 -8.66 -4.31 -20.75
C ALA A 162 -8.64 -4.21 -22.29
N LEU A 163 -7.88 -5.08 -22.96
CA LEU A 163 -7.85 -5.22 -24.41
C LEU A 163 -9.04 -6.03 -24.99
N GLY A 164 -9.95 -6.52 -24.12
CA GLY A 164 -11.19 -7.17 -24.54
C GLY A 164 -11.17 -8.70 -24.53
N PHE A 165 -10.10 -9.33 -24.06
CA PHE A 165 -10.05 -10.78 -23.89
C PHE A 165 -10.78 -11.21 -22.60
N THR A 166 -11.38 -12.39 -22.61
CA THR A 166 -12.01 -12.94 -21.40
C THR A 166 -10.95 -13.36 -20.38
N LEU A 167 -11.31 -13.34 -19.09
CA LEU A 167 -10.44 -13.76 -18.00
C LEU A 167 -9.86 -15.17 -18.23
N GLN A 168 -10.70 -16.08 -18.72
CA GLN A 168 -10.32 -17.46 -19.03
C GLN A 168 -9.29 -17.56 -20.17
N GLN A 169 -9.42 -16.73 -21.20
CA GLN A 169 -8.46 -16.65 -22.31
C GLN A 169 -7.13 -16.09 -21.84
N ALA A 170 -7.15 -15.00 -21.06
CA ALA A 170 -5.96 -14.39 -20.52
C ALA A 170 -5.19 -15.35 -19.60
N GLU A 171 -5.87 -15.96 -18.64
CA GLU A 171 -5.26 -16.93 -17.72
C GLU A 171 -4.74 -18.20 -18.43
N GLY A 172 -5.46 -18.68 -19.44
CA GLY A 172 -5.05 -19.85 -20.21
C GLY A 172 -3.70 -19.68 -20.90
N VAL A 173 -3.47 -18.52 -21.51
CA VAL A 173 -2.19 -18.22 -22.18
C VAL A 173 -1.08 -17.89 -21.19
N LEU A 174 -1.39 -17.15 -20.13
CA LEU A 174 -0.43 -16.75 -19.12
C LEU A 174 0.07 -17.95 -18.29
N SER A 175 -0.76 -18.94 -18.04
CA SER A 175 -0.39 -20.14 -17.28
C SER A 175 0.70 -20.99 -17.96
N GLY A 176 0.87 -20.87 -19.27
CA GLY A 176 1.92 -21.53 -20.05
C GLY A 176 3.24 -20.76 -20.12
N MET A 177 3.33 -19.56 -19.55
CA MET A 177 4.50 -18.68 -19.66
C MET A 177 5.28 -18.58 -18.34
N ASP A 178 6.61 -18.51 -18.43
CA ASP A 178 7.50 -18.20 -17.30
C ASP A 178 7.47 -16.67 -17.06
N THR A 179 6.44 -16.22 -16.33
CA THR A 179 6.19 -14.78 -16.07
C THR A 179 7.22 -14.17 -15.12
N GLU A 180 7.99 -14.96 -14.41
CA GLU A 180 9.02 -14.46 -13.47
C GLU A 180 10.27 -13.92 -14.17
N LYS A 181 10.57 -14.42 -15.38
CA LYS A 181 11.77 -14.04 -16.15
C LYS A 181 11.53 -12.99 -17.23
N LEU A 182 10.27 -12.65 -17.52
CA LEU A 182 9.89 -11.74 -18.61
C LEU A 182 9.40 -10.41 -18.06
N SER A 183 9.59 -9.32 -18.81
CA SER A 183 8.93 -8.05 -18.50
C SER A 183 7.43 -8.13 -18.81
N VAL A 184 6.61 -7.32 -18.15
CA VAL A 184 5.15 -7.27 -18.38
C VAL A 184 4.82 -6.99 -19.85
N GLU A 185 5.56 -6.08 -20.49
CA GLU A 185 5.42 -5.79 -21.91
C GLU A 185 5.69 -7.01 -22.81
N GLU A 186 6.70 -7.79 -22.45
CA GLU A 186 7.06 -9.01 -23.19
C GLU A 186 6.03 -10.11 -22.99
N ILE A 187 5.49 -10.24 -21.77
CA ILE A 187 4.39 -11.17 -21.46
C ILE A 187 3.16 -10.81 -22.29
N ILE A 188 2.72 -9.55 -22.25
CA ILE A 188 1.55 -9.07 -23.01
C ILE A 188 1.77 -9.29 -24.52
N ARG A 189 2.93 -8.95 -25.05
CA ARG A 189 3.23 -9.14 -26.49
C ARG A 189 3.16 -10.60 -26.91
N ARG A 190 3.69 -11.53 -26.09
CA ARG A 190 3.66 -12.96 -26.38
C ARG A 190 2.24 -13.52 -26.28
N SER A 191 1.49 -13.10 -25.24
CA SER A 191 0.10 -13.50 -25.04
C SER A 191 -0.79 -13.05 -26.19
N LEU A 192 -0.65 -11.80 -26.65
CA LEU A 192 -1.40 -11.30 -27.82
C LEU A 192 -1.11 -12.11 -29.07
N LYS A 193 0.17 -12.45 -29.31
CA LYS A 193 0.55 -13.27 -30.48
C LYS A 193 -0.06 -14.68 -30.45
N GLU A 194 -0.33 -15.20 -29.26
CA GLU A 194 -0.93 -16.52 -29.07
C GLU A 194 -2.47 -16.46 -29.14
N LEU A 195 -3.08 -15.42 -28.59
CA LEU A 195 -4.52 -15.19 -28.59
C LEU A 195 -5.08 -14.75 -29.97
N MET A 196 -4.24 -14.20 -30.83
CA MET A 196 -4.60 -13.75 -32.18
C MET A 196 -4.30 -14.79 -33.29
N ARG A 197 -3.86 -16.00 -32.91
CA ARG A 197 -3.60 -17.12 -33.84
C ARG A 197 -4.82 -17.99 -33.99
#